data_07166cdb7782970bee00a8dbacda05a2
#
_entry.id   07166cdb7782970bee00a8dbacda05a2
#
_cell.length_a   1.000
_cell.length_b   1.000
_cell.length_c   1.000
_cell.angle_alpha   90.00
_cell.angle_beta   90.00
_cell.angle_gamma   90.00
#
_symmetry.space_group_name_H-M   'P 1'
#
loop_
_entity.id
_entity.type
_entity.pdbx_description
1 polymer ?
#
loop_
_entity_poly.entity_id
_entity_poly.type
_entity_poly.pdbx_seq_one_letter_code
_entity_poly.pdbx_strand_id
1 'polypeptide(L)'
;MENVPYGFVQSVLSRLDEGDLRRIVAISDAPLWSSAAWHHLEQLKCLDARLSIGENGILFFNCQLSDERVDHPPTIPLDDVIQMDERFVRIVDFFVNTKSPADCRYADQRLEILMERLAEVIRFVSQFRIENLEIMAECPYFLKLLEEELIEHPINTERLVLNAPGMEIFLKTQLARQEVTFLVLCYEHYSEAIRVELEAFACSPQFEVLRGFGQKGPVCGKTPKFDFKTLIRIIASWKRRRGKRPCFMEVPTIGNLAEKFSALMRRDPDCENSFLEETDEYSIQVKCFDDRTEIKRL
;
A
#
# COMPACT_ATOMS: atom_id res chain seq x y z
N MET A 1 -19.69 -30.67 7.55
CA MET A 1 -19.81 -29.20 7.31
C MET A 1 -21.18 -28.79 6.73
N GLU A 2 -22.12 -29.66 6.60
CA GLU A 2 -23.43 -29.42 5.95
C GLU A 2 -24.46 -28.67 6.81
N ASN A 3 -24.19 -28.44 8.09
CA ASN A 3 -25.11 -27.76 9.02
C ASN A 3 -24.75 -26.29 9.30
N VAL A 4 -23.95 -25.66 8.45
CA VAL A 4 -23.58 -24.26 8.63
C VAL A 4 -24.65 -23.37 7.99
N PRO A 5 -25.20 -22.36 8.70
CA PRO A 5 -26.17 -21.43 8.09
C PRO A 5 -25.63 -20.74 6.88
N TYR A 6 -26.40 -20.62 5.80
CA TYR A 6 -25.98 -19.97 4.55
C TYR A 6 -25.50 -18.52 4.76
N GLY A 7 -26.17 -17.77 5.65
CA GLY A 7 -25.74 -16.41 6.01
C GLY A 7 -24.35 -16.33 6.62
N PHE A 8 -23.92 -17.35 7.40
CA PHE A 8 -22.56 -17.43 7.90
C PHE A 8 -21.57 -17.68 6.76
N VAL A 9 -21.90 -18.60 5.83
CA VAL A 9 -21.07 -18.88 4.66
C VAL A 9 -20.87 -17.60 3.86
N GLN A 10 -21.93 -16.85 3.55
CA GLN A 10 -21.85 -15.58 2.85
C GLN A 10 -20.98 -14.54 3.59
N SER A 11 -21.13 -14.45 4.92
CA SER A 11 -20.32 -13.52 5.73
C SER A 11 -18.83 -13.85 5.72
N VAL A 12 -18.47 -15.13 5.61
CA VAL A 12 -17.07 -15.56 5.45
C VAL A 12 -16.57 -15.24 4.04
N LEU A 13 -17.36 -15.59 3.00
CA LEU A 13 -16.97 -15.42 1.61
C LEU A 13 -16.78 -13.95 1.25
N SER A 14 -17.56 -13.02 1.82
CA SER A 14 -17.41 -11.60 1.59
C SER A 14 -16.08 -11.00 2.07
N ARG A 15 -15.32 -11.75 2.88
CA ARG A 15 -14.00 -11.34 3.40
C ARG A 15 -12.82 -12.00 2.67
N LEU A 16 -13.08 -12.90 1.75
CA LEU A 16 -12.05 -13.63 1.02
C LEU A 16 -11.71 -12.89 -0.28
N ASP A 17 -10.48 -13.02 -0.73
CA ASP A 17 -10.08 -12.52 -2.04
C ASP A 17 -10.63 -13.39 -3.18
N GLU A 18 -10.53 -12.89 -4.40
CA GLU A 18 -11.03 -13.59 -5.59
C GLU A 18 -10.31 -14.95 -5.79
N GLY A 19 -9.01 -15.01 -5.51
CA GLY A 19 -8.21 -16.22 -5.64
C GLY A 19 -8.68 -17.31 -4.66
N ASP A 20 -8.96 -16.92 -3.40
CA ASP A 20 -9.49 -17.84 -2.38
C ASP A 20 -10.93 -18.29 -2.71
N LEU A 21 -11.77 -17.39 -3.22
CA LEU A 21 -13.10 -17.75 -3.69
C LEU A 21 -13.04 -18.78 -4.84
N ARG A 22 -12.16 -18.59 -5.81
CA ARG A 22 -11.93 -19.53 -6.92
C ARG A 22 -11.44 -20.90 -6.41
N ARG A 23 -10.58 -20.92 -5.38
CA ARG A 23 -10.13 -22.15 -4.73
C ARG A 23 -11.29 -22.90 -4.06
N ILE A 24 -12.16 -22.16 -3.36
CA ILE A 24 -13.35 -22.75 -2.72
C ILE A 24 -14.31 -23.32 -3.76
N VAL A 25 -14.53 -22.63 -4.88
CA VAL A 25 -15.34 -23.15 -6.00
C VAL A 25 -14.80 -24.50 -6.51
N ALA A 26 -13.48 -24.68 -6.51
CA ALA A 26 -12.84 -25.90 -6.97
C ALA A 26 -12.95 -27.09 -5.97
N ILE A 27 -13.42 -26.87 -4.73
CA ILE A 27 -13.56 -27.92 -3.72
C ILE A 27 -14.85 -28.69 -3.95
N SER A 28 -14.75 -29.92 -4.50
CA SER A 28 -15.90 -30.77 -4.83
C SER A 28 -16.64 -31.33 -3.59
N ASP A 29 -15.96 -31.48 -2.45
CA ASP A 29 -16.49 -32.14 -1.26
C ASP A 29 -17.29 -31.19 -0.32
N ALA A 30 -17.45 -29.94 -0.72
CA ALA A 30 -18.19 -28.94 0.06
C ALA A 30 -19.20 -28.17 -0.81
N PRO A 31 -20.27 -28.81 -1.32
CA PRO A 31 -21.16 -28.24 -2.33
C PRO A 31 -21.82 -26.92 -1.90
N LEU A 32 -22.16 -26.76 -0.62
CA LEU A 32 -22.71 -25.49 -0.09
C LEU A 32 -21.72 -24.34 -0.24
N TRP A 33 -20.46 -24.55 0.14
CA TRP A 33 -19.42 -23.54 0.05
C TRP A 33 -19.05 -23.23 -1.41
N SER A 34 -18.92 -24.26 -2.22
CA SER A 34 -18.59 -24.12 -3.65
C SER A 34 -19.68 -23.36 -4.40
N SER A 35 -20.96 -23.70 -4.20
CA SER A 35 -22.10 -23.00 -4.81
C SER A 35 -22.21 -21.55 -4.31
N ALA A 36 -22.03 -21.31 -3.02
CA ALA A 36 -22.09 -19.98 -2.45
C ALA A 36 -20.91 -19.09 -2.94
N ALA A 37 -19.70 -19.65 -3.04
CA ALA A 37 -18.53 -18.95 -3.57
C ALA A 37 -18.69 -18.61 -5.05
N TRP A 38 -19.23 -19.53 -5.85
CA TRP A 38 -19.56 -19.27 -7.25
C TRP A 38 -20.54 -18.10 -7.38
N HIS A 39 -21.65 -18.14 -6.65
CA HIS A 39 -22.65 -17.08 -6.66
C HIS A 39 -22.05 -15.74 -6.21
N HIS A 40 -21.17 -15.77 -5.21
CA HIS A 40 -20.47 -14.57 -4.75
C HIS A 40 -19.56 -14.00 -5.85
N LEU A 41 -18.79 -14.83 -6.54
CA LEU A 41 -17.93 -14.42 -7.65
C LEU A 41 -18.72 -13.80 -8.82
N GLU A 42 -19.89 -14.35 -9.16
CA GLU A 42 -20.74 -13.80 -10.23
C GLU A 42 -21.26 -12.40 -9.91
N GLN A 43 -21.45 -12.07 -8.63
CA GLN A 43 -21.94 -10.76 -8.19
C GLN A 43 -20.84 -9.78 -7.81
N LEU A 44 -19.62 -10.27 -7.59
CA LEU A 44 -18.49 -9.47 -7.14
C LEU A 44 -18.14 -8.40 -8.18
N LYS A 45 -18.12 -7.15 -7.73
CA LYS A 45 -17.67 -5.99 -8.49
C LYS A 45 -16.36 -5.48 -7.91
N CYS A 46 -15.29 -5.55 -8.67
CA CYS A 46 -14.02 -4.93 -8.34
C CYS A 46 -14.03 -3.50 -8.89
N LEU A 47 -13.71 -2.53 -8.05
CA LEU A 47 -13.78 -1.12 -8.37
C LEU A 47 -12.44 -0.45 -8.16
N ASP A 48 -12.09 0.45 -9.09
CA ASP A 48 -11.01 1.42 -8.92
C ASP A 48 -11.66 2.76 -8.58
N ALA A 49 -11.28 3.33 -7.45
CA ALA A 49 -11.78 4.61 -6.98
C ALA A 49 -10.68 5.67 -7.05
N ARG A 50 -11.03 6.87 -7.49
CA ARG A 50 -10.13 8.02 -7.56
C ARG A 50 -10.78 9.25 -6.97
N LEU A 51 -10.07 9.89 -6.06
CA LEU A 51 -10.42 11.18 -5.50
C LEU A 51 -9.37 12.20 -5.96
N SER A 52 -9.79 13.24 -6.64
CA SER A 52 -8.89 14.29 -7.14
C SER A 52 -9.36 15.65 -6.66
N ILE A 53 -8.41 16.53 -6.32
CA ILE A 53 -8.69 17.92 -6.06
C ILE A 53 -8.15 18.78 -7.21
N GLY A 54 -9.01 19.62 -7.80
CA GLY A 54 -8.62 20.58 -8.81
C GLY A 54 -7.97 21.82 -8.21
N GLU A 55 -7.36 22.65 -9.07
CA GLU A 55 -6.70 23.92 -8.69
C GLU A 55 -7.67 24.91 -8.01
N ASN A 56 -8.96 24.82 -8.33
CA ASN A 56 -10.03 25.64 -7.75
C ASN A 56 -10.58 25.08 -6.42
N GLY A 57 -9.99 24.02 -5.88
CA GLY A 57 -10.46 23.37 -4.65
C GLY A 57 -11.70 22.49 -4.81
N ILE A 58 -12.17 22.27 -6.03
CA ILE A 58 -13.28 21.36 -6.29
C ILE A 58 -12.78 19.91 -6.22
N LEU A 59 -13.52 19.06 -5.53
CA LEU A 59 -13.27 17.62 -5.51
C LEU A 59 -13.95 16.93 -6.69
N PHE A 60 -13.26 15.93 -7.20
CA PHE A 60 -13.78 15.03 -8.22
C PHE A 60 -13.63 13.60 -7.71
N PHE A 61 -14.73 12.87 -7.71
CA PHE A 61 -14.74 11.45 -7.43
C PHE A 61 -15.02 10.66 -8.71
N ASN A 62 -14.22 9.67 -8.98
CA ASN A 62 -14.41 8.75 -10.08
C ASN A 62 -14.31 7.32 -9.55
N CYS A 63 -15.33 6.53 -9.80
CA CYS A 63 -15.33 5.11 -9.49
C CYS A 63 -15.72 4.34 -10.75
N GLN A 64 -14.99 3.30 -11.09
CA GLN A 64 -15.22 2.48 -12.27
C GLN A 64 -14.92 1.02 -12.00
N LEU A 65 -15.47 0.12 -12.81
CA LEU A 65 -15.16 -1.29 -12.73
C LEU A 65 -13.68 -1.50 -13.08
N SER A 66 -12.99 -2.26 -12.25
CA SER A 66 -11.62 -2.71 -12.49
C SER A 66 -11.67 -3.92 -13.44
N ASP A 67 -11.90 -3.67 -14.73
CA ASP A 67 -11.90 -4.71 -15.76
C ASP A 67 -10.92 -4.31 -16.87
N GLU A 68 -9.78 -4.98 -16.89
CA GLU A 68 -8.71 -4.77 -17.89
C GLU A 68 -9.16 -5.00 -19.35
N ARG A 69 -10.33 -5.62 -19.56
CA ARG A 69 -10.87 -5.93 -20.91
C ARG A 69 -11.62 -4.79 -21.52
N VAL A 70 -11.94 -3.76 -20.73
CA VAL A 70 -12.72 -2.60 -21.18
C VAL A 70 -11.82 -1.38 -21.24
N ASP A 71 -11.50 -0.92 -22.45
CA ASP A 71 -10.62 0.24 -22.65
C ASP A 71 -11.09 1.51 -21.91
N HIS A 72 -12.39 1.66 -21.73
CA HIS A 72 -13.00 2.83 -21.06
C HIS A 72 -14.24 2.37 -20.26
N PRO A 73 -14.07 1.81 -19.05
CA PRO A 73 -15.22 1.43 -18.24
C PRO A 73 -16.03 2.67 -17.83
N PRO A 74 -17.37 2.56 -17.80
CA PRO A 74 -18.23 3.68 -17.42
C PRO A 74 -17.94 4.10 -15.98
N THR A 75 -17.96 5.42 -15.75
CA THR A 75 -17.88 5.99 -14.40
C THR A 75 -19.19 5.75 -13.67
N ILE A 76 -19.09 5.29 -12.44
CA ILE A 76 -20.24 5.07 -11.56
C ILE A 76 -20.35 6.27 -10.62
N PRO A 77 -21.52 6.93 -10.55
CA PRO A 77 -21.76 8.03 -9.62
C PRO A 77 -21.55 7.61 -8.16
N LEU A 78 -21.09 8.54 -7.31
CA LEU A 78 -20.86 8.30 -5.89
C LEU A 78 -22.13 7.75 -5.20
N ASP A 79 -23.29 8.33 -5.50
CA ASP A 79 -24.56 7.91 -4.89
C ASP A 79 -24.92 6.47 -5.25
N ASP A 80 -24.62 6.04 -6.48
CA ASP A 80 -24.84 4.65 -6.92
C ASP A 80 -23.84 3.70 -6.27
N VAL A 81 -22.56 4.13 -6.14
CA VAL A 81 -21.51 3.33 -5.49
C VAL A 81 -21.84 3.10 -4.02
N ILE A 82 -22.27 4.14 -3.29
CA ILE A 82 -22.62 4.06 -1.86
C ILE A 82 -23.84 3.15 -1.62
N GLN A 83 -24.74 3.04 -2.60
CA GLN A 83 -25.91 2.15 -2.51
C GLN A 83 -25.63 0.71 -2.90
N MET A 84 -24.43 0.39 -3.39
CA MET A 84 -24.07 -1.00 -3.70
C MET A 84 -24.02 -1.86 -2.43
N ASP A 85 -24.41 -3.13 -2.57
CA ASP A 85 -24.27 -4.09 -1.48
C ASP A 85 -22.79 -4.36 -1.19
N GLU A 86 -22.29 -3.90 -0.04
CA GLU A 86 -20.90 -4.01 0.38
C GLU A 86 -20.34 -5.45 0.33
N ARG A 87 -21.22 -6.46 0.45
CA ARG A 87 -20.82 -7.87 0.36
C ARG A 87 -20.29 -8.26 -1.00
N PHE A 88 -20.69 -7.55 -2.06
CA PHE A 88 -20.35 -7.83 -3.46
C PHE A 88 -19.53 -6.72 -4.10
N VAL A 89 -18.96 -5.82 -3.32
CA VAL A 89 -18.10 -4.74 -3.79
C VAL A 89 -16.71 -4.91 -3.18
N ARG A 90 -15.69 -4.68 -3.98
CA ARG A 90 -14.30 -4.52 -3.55
C ARG A 90 -13.72 -3.30 -4.20
N ILE A 91 -13.05 -2.49 -3.42
CA ILE A 91 -12.20 -1.44 -3.94
C ILE A 91 -10.79 -2.02 -4.02
N VAL A 92 -10.30 -2.22 -5.24
CA VAL A 92 -8.96 -2.76 -5.51
C VAL A 92 -7.96 -1.64 -5.30
N ASP A 93 -8.14 -0.54 -6.01
CA ASP A 93 -7.26 0.61 -5.97
C ASP A 93 -8.01 1.86 -5.49
N PHE A 94 -7.41 2.60 -4.57
CA PHE A 94 -7.88 3.92 -4.19
C PHE A 94 -6.76 4.95 -4.39
N PHE A 95 -6.96 5.84 -5.36
CA PHE A 95 -6.02 6.90 -5.71
C PHE A 95 -6.53 8.25 -5.24
N VAL A 96 -5.67 8.98 -4.53
CA VAL A 96 -5.92 10.37 -4.14
C VAL A 96 -4.83 11.24 -4.75
N ASN A 97 -5.20 12.24 -5.53
CA ASN A 97 -4.23 13.13 -6.16
C ASN A 97 -4.69 14.59 -6.25
N THR A 98 -3.73 15.49 -6.46
CA THR A 98 -3.97 16.93 -6.69
C THR A 98 -3.67 17.36 -8.12
N LYS A 99 -3.54 16.44 -9.06
CA LYS A 99 -3.22 16.77 -10.45
C LYS A 99 -4.39 17.46 -11.14
N SER A 100 -4.02 18.40 -12.03
CA SER A 100 -4.96 19.10 -12.90
C SER A 100 -5.87 18.13 -13.65
N PRO A 101 -7.14 18.47 -13.82
CA PRO A 101 -8.09 17.74 -14.65
C PRO A 101 -7.59 17.41 -16.07
N ALA A 102 -6.73 18.24 -16.63
CA ALA A 102 -6.18 18.07 -17.97
C ALA A 102 -5.24 16.86 -18.12
N ASP A 103 -4.62 16.40 -17.02
CA ASP A 103 -3.67 15.28 -17.04
C ASP A 103 -4.31 13.91 -16.96
N CYS A 104 -5.62 13.85 -16.80
CA CYS A 104 -6.34 12.59 -16.73
C CYS A 104 -7.02 12.31 -18.07
N ARG A 105 -6.68 11.21 -18.70
CA ARG A 105 -7.28 10.72 -19.97
C ARG A 105 -8.82 10.56 -19.92
N TYR A 106 -9.42 10.72 -18.75
CA TYR A 106 -10.88 10.55 -18.48
C TYR A 106 -11.55 11.86 -18.01
N ALA A 107 -11.06 13.02 -18.48
CA ALA A 107 -11.57 14.33 -18.04
C ALA A 107 -13.08 14.49 -18.19
N ASP A 108 -13.67 13.88 -19.23
CA ASP A 108 -15.09 14.06 -19.57
C ASP A 108 -16.07 13.26 -18.69
N GLN A 109 -15.57 12.35 -17.83
CA GLN A 109 -16.42 11.46 -17.02
C GLN A 109 -16.33 11.75 -15.51
N ARG A 110 -15.79 12.89 -15.10
CA ARG A 110 -15.64 13.22 -13.69
C ARG A 110 -16.91 13.78 -13.12
N LEU A 111 -17.26 13.29 -11.96
CA LEU A 111 -18.36 13.81 -11.18
C LEU A 111 -17.78 14.74 -10.10
N GLU A 112 -18.17 16.02 -10.18
CA GLU A 112 -17.89 16.96 -9.12
C GLU A 112 -18.61 16.53 -7.85
N ILE A 113 -17.90 16.60 -6.72
CA ILE A 113 -18.48 16.43 -5.40
C ILE A 113 -18.13 17.63 -4.53
N LEU A 114 -19.00 17.95 -3.60
CA LEU A 114 -18.72 18.99 -2.62
C LEU A 114 -17.66 18.49 -1.62
N MET A 115 -16.81 19.40 -1.15
CA MET A 115 -15.78 19.08 -0.13
C MET A 115 -16.42 18.47 1.12
N GLU A 116 -17.65 18.85 1.44
CA GLU A 116 -18.45 18.33 2.56
C GLU A 116 -18.73 16.82 2.43
N ARG A 117 -18.66 16.26 1.22
CA ARG A 117 -18.82 14.82 0.98
C ARG A 117 -17.52 14.02 1.10
N LEU A 118 -16.39 14.65 1.42
CA LEU A 118 -15.13 13.94 1.62
C LEU A 118 -15.27 12.86 2.70
N ALA A 119 -15.88 13.21 3.83
CA ALA A 119 -16.14 12.27 4.93
C ALA A 119 -17.00 11.08 4.48
N GLU A 120 -17.99 11.30 3.63
CA GLU A 120 -18.85 10.23 3.09
C GLU A 120 -18.05 9.28 2.20
N VAL A 121 -17.20 9.83 1.30
CA VAL A 121 -16.33 9.02 0.44
C VAL A 121 -15.36 8.18 1.29
N ILE A 122 -14.67 8.80 2.24
CA ILE A 122 -13.68 8.09 3.07
C ILE A 122 -14.37 7.04 3.93
N ARG A 123 -15.52 7.34 4.54
CA ARG A 123 -16.31 6.37 5.30
C ARG A 123 -16.74 5.19 4.45
N PHE A 124 -17.19 5.42 3.21
CA PHE A 124 -17.55 4.37 2.28
C PHE A 124 -16.32 3.51 1.97
N VAL A 125 -15.21 4.12 1.55
CA VAL A 125 -13.99 3.41 1.16
C VAL A 125 -13.39 2.62 2.34
N SER A 126 -13.50 3.11 3.58
CA SER A 126 -12.97 2.46 4.79
C SER A 126 -13.68 1.16 5.17
N GLN A 127 -14.83 0.88 4.59
CA GLN A 127 -15.57 -0.38 4.81
C GLN A 127 -14.89 -1.58 4.11
N PHE A 128 -14.02 -1.30 3.14
CA PHE A 128 -13.37 -2.31 2.32
C PHE A 128 -11.90 -2.49 2.70
N ARG A 129 -11.38 -3.69 2.44
CA ARG A 129 -9.94 -3.92 2.38
C ARG A 129 -9.46 -3.52 0.98
N ILE A 130 -8.61 -2.52 0.92
CA ILE A 130 -8.06 -1.99 -0.31
C ILE A 130 -6.70 -2.64 -0.57
N GLU A 131 -6.46 -3.12 -1.79
CA GLU A 131 -5.16 -3.68 -2.13
C GLU A 131 -4.11 -2.58 -2.21
N ASN A 132 -4.41 -1.49 -2.94
CA ASN A 132 -3.48 -0.39 -3.13
C ASN A 132 -4.12 0.95 -2.72
N LEU A 133 -3.53 1.62 -1.76
CA LEU A 133 -3.83 3.01 -1.41
C LEU A 133 -2.67 3.91 -1.86
N GLU A 134 -2.95 4.81 -2.77
CA GLU A 134 -1.97 5.77 -3.28
C GLU A 134 -2.44 7.20 -3.02
N ILE A 135 -1.64 7.97 -2.27
CA ILE A 135 -1.91 9.38 -1.99
C ILE A 135 -0.75 10.22 -2.56
N MET A 136 -1.03 10.93 -3.64
CA MET A 136 -0.09 11.78 -4.37
C MET A 136 -0.62 13.21 -4.45
N ALA A 137 -0.63 13.90 -3.32
CA ALA A 137 -1.27 15.20 -3.18
C ALA A 137 -0.32 16.21 -2.53
N GLU A 138 -0.35 17.45 -3.01
CA GLU A 138 0.51 18.54 -2.55
C GLU A 138 -0.26 19.71 -1.92
N CYS A 139 -1.61 19.72 -1.99
CA CYS A 139 -2.43 20.78 -1.41
C CYS A 139 -2.54 20.62 0.13
N PRO A 140 -1.90 21.49 0.94
CA PRO A 140 -1.82 21.29 2.40
C PRO A 140 -3.19 21.31 3.10
N TYR A 141 -4.09 22.18 2.64
CA TYR A 141 -5.45 22.26 3.21
C TYR A 141 -6.23 20.97 2.99
N PHE A 142 -6.21 20.46 1.77
CA PHE A 142 -6.88 19.20 1.43
C PHE A 142 -6.26 18.02 2.19
N LEU A 143 -4.93 17.95 2.24
CA LEU A 143 -4.22 16.87 2.95
C LEU A 143 -4.54 16.85 4.44
N LYS A 144 -4.70 18.02 5.05
CA LYS A 144 -5.10 18.10 6.46
C LYS A 144 -6.51 17.51 6.68
N LEU A 145 -7.48 17.91 5.86
CA LEU A 145 -8.84 17.38 5.94
C LEU A 145 -8.86 15.87 5.65
N LEU A 146 -8.12 15.44 4.62
CA LEU A 146 -8.00 14.04 4.28
C LEU A 146 -7.38 13.22 5.41
N GLU A 147 -6.33 13.72 6.06
CA GLU A 147 -5.68 13.04 7.20
C GLU A 147 -6.67 12.91 8.38
N GLU A 148 -7.42 13.97 8.71
CA GLU A 148 -8.43 13.95 9.77
C GLU A 148 -9.48 12.85 9.48
N GLU A 149 -10.01 12.79 8.26
CA GLU A 149 -11.00 11.77 7.88
C GLU A 149 -10.41 10.35 7.86
N LEU A 150 -9.17 10.17 7.39
CA LEU A 150 -8.49 8.87 7.38
C LEU A 150 -8.11 8.37 8.77
N ILE A 151 -7.96 9.26 9.74
CA ILE A 151 -7.75 8.90 11.16
C ILE A 151 -9.08 8.47 11.79
N GLU A 152 -10.17 9.19 11.51
CA GLU A 152 -11.51 8.84 12.00
C GLU A 152 -12.06 7.56 11.37
N HIS A 153 -11.82 7.39 10.07
CA HIS A 153 -12.26 6.25 9.27
C HIS A 153 -11.04 5.53 8.64
N PRO A 154 -10.30 4.75 9.42
CA PRO A 154 -9.05 4.16 8.96
C PRO A 154 -9.28 3.11 7.88
N ILE A 155 -8.56 3.24 6.78
CA ILE A 155 -8.57 2.34 5.64
C ILE A 155 -7.64 1.16 5.90
N ASN A 156 -8.09 -0.06 5.60
CA ASN A 156 -7.26 -1.26 5.63
C ASN A 156 -6.61 -1.44 4.26
N THR A 157 -5.28 -1.33 4.19
CA THR A 157 -4.56 -1.50 2.93
C THR A 157 -3.30 -2.35 3.10
N GLU A 158 -3.02 -3.13 2.10
CA GLU A 158 -1.82 -3.96 2.03
C GLU A 158 -0.63 -3.19 1.43
N ARG A 159 -0.91 -2.33 0.43
CA ARG A 159 0.10 -1.54 -0.26
C ARG A 159 -0.22 -0.05 -0.11
N LEU A 160 0.75 0.68 0.42
CA LEU A 160 0.63 2.10 0.68
C LEU A 160 1.71 2.88 -0.07
N VAL A 161 1.28 3.83 -0.92
CA VAL A 161 2.16 4.77 -1.61
C VAL A 161 1.83 6.18 -1.15
N LEU A 162 2.79 6.85 -0.52
CA LEU A 162 2.61 8.19 0.02
C LEU A 162 3.61 9.19 -0.56
N ASN A 163 3.09 10.13 -1.34
CA ASN A 163 3.77 11.35 -1.76
C ASN A 163 2.93 12.56 -1.34
N ALA A 164 2.81 12.74 -0.03
CA ALA A 164 1.89 13.69 0.56
C ALA A 164 2.52 14.30 1.83
N PRO A 165 2.95 15.57 1.79
CA PRO A 165 3.54 16.23 2.95
C PRO A 165 2.52 16.41 4.07
N GLY A 166 2.95 16.23 5.32
CA GLY A 166 2.12 16.46 6.50
C GLY A 166 1.23 15.29 6.94
N MET A 167 1.27 14.14 6.26
CA MET A 167 0.51 12.94 6.62
C MET A 167 1.28 11.97 7.53
N GLU A 168 2.07 12.50 8.46
CA GLU A 168 2.90 11.68 9.35
C GLU A 168 2.06 10.91 10.38
N ILE A 169 0.98 11.49 10.88
CA ILE A 169 0.09 10.85 11.87
C ILE A 169 -0.65 9.68 11.20
N PHE A 170 -1.19 9.89 10.01
CA PHE A 170 -1.81 8.83 9.24
C PHE A 170 -0.84 7.68 8.98
N LEU A 171 0.38 7.97 8.50
CA LEU A 171 1.40 6.94 8.26
C LEU A 171 1.69 6.13 9.52
N LYS A 172 1.92 6.78 10.68
CA LYS A 172 2.13 6.10 11.96
C LYS A 172 0.96 5.19 12.33
N THR A 173 -0.26 5.69 12.14
CA THR A 173 -1.48 4.92 12.42
C THR A 173 -1.56 3.68 11.54
N GLN A 174 -1.27 3.79 10.24
CA GLN A 174 -1.28 2.66 9.33
C GLN A 174 -0.21 1.61 9.67
N LEU A 175 1.00 2.04 9.98
CA LEU A 175 2.07 1.13 10.38
C LEU A 175 1.78 0.40 11.70
N ALA A 176 1.14 1.08 12.66
CA ALA A 176 0.75 0.49 13.94
C ALA A 176 -0.31 -0.62 13.79
N ARG A 177 -1.13 -0.59 12.75
CA ARG A 177 -2.16 -1.62 12.47
C ARG A 177 -1.56 -2.94 11.94
N GLN A 178 -0.32 -2.91 11.48
CA GLN A 178 0.40 -4.08 10.98
C GLN A 178 -0.26 -4.80 9.78
N GLU A 179 -1.02 -4.08 8.97
CA GLU A 179 -1.67 -4.63 7.76
C GLU A 179 -0.86 -4.33 6.50
N VAL A 180 -0.12 -3.22 6.50
CA VAL A 180 0.75 -2.83 5.39
C VAL A 180 1.91 -3.80 5.26
N THR A 181 2.13 -4.32 4.05
CA THR A 181 3.28 -5.17 3.68
C THR A 181 4.23 -4.45 2.74
N PHE A 182 3.68 -3.57 1.91
CA PHE A 182 4.39 -2.82 0.87
C PHE A 182 4.22 -1.32 1.10
N LEU A 183 5.32 -0.61 1.34
CA LEU A 183 5.33 0.83 1.59
C LEU A 183 6.28 1.56 0.64
N VAL A 184 5.76 2.57 -0.06
CA VAL A 184 6.57 3.51 -0.85
C VAL A 184 6.35 4.92 -0.33
N LEU A 185 7.43 5.63 -0.04
CA LEU A 185 7.40 6.97 0.55
C LEU A 185 8.22 7.98 -0.25
N CYS A 186 7.73 9.20 -0.36
CA CYS A 186 8.59 10.34 -0.63
C CYS A 186 9.22 10.80 0.70
N TYR A 187 10.43 10.33 1.00
CA TYR A 187 11.10 10.58 2.29
C TYR A 187 11.27 12.05 2.64
N GLU A 188 11.33 12.94 1.63
CA GLU A 188 11.52 14.37 1.83
C GLU A 188 10.36 15.03 2.59
N HIS A 189 9.19 14.38 2.61
CA HIS A 189 7.99 14.87 3.28
C HIS A 189 7.91 14.49 4.76
N TYR A 190 8.81 13.63 5.24
CA TYR A 190 8.72 13.05 6.58
C TYR A 190 9.91 13.46 7.45
N SER A 191 9.65 13.64 8.74
CA SER A 191 10.66 13.99 9.71
C SER A 191 11.48 12.77 10.16
N GLU A 192 12.65 13.01 10.79
CA GLU A 192 13.45 11.97 11.42
C GLU A 192 12.65 11.15 12.46
N ALA A 193 11.61 11.75 13.03
CA ALA A 193 10.76 11.09 14.03
C ALA A 193 10.04 9.83 13.50
N ILE A 194 9.78 9.74 12.18
CA ILE A 194 9.15 8.54 11.59
C ILE A 194 10.11 7.34 11.48
N ARG A 195 11.41 7.56 11.63
CA ARG A 195 12.43 6.50 11.46
C ARG A 195 12.20 5.30 12.37
N VAL A 196 11.73 5.54 13.59
CA VAL A 196 11.48 4.46 14.57
C VAL A 196 10.35 3.55 14.09
N GLU A 197 9.29 4.11 13.57
CA GLU A 197 8.15 3.39 13.03
C GLU A 197 8.53 2.64 11.75
N LEU A 198 9.33 3.25 10.87
CA LEU A 198 9.84 2.58 9.65
C LEU A 198 10.80 1.43 10.00
N GLU A 199 11.63 1.57 11.04
CA GLU A 199 12.46 0.47 11.54
C GLU A 199 11.59 -0.67 12.09
N ALA A 200 10.59 -0.34 12.92
CA ALA A 200 9.65 -1.32 13.45
C ALA A 200 8.90 -2.05 12.33
N PHE A 201 8.43 -1.31 11.32
CA PHE A 201 7.81 -1.86 10.12
C PHE A 201 8.75 -2.82 9.37
N ALA A 202 9.98 -2.39 9.05
CA ALA A 202 10.96 -3.22 8.38
C ALA A 202 11.33 -4.49 9.16
N CYS A 203 11.21 -4.45 10.50
CA CYS A 203 11.42 -5.61 11.37
C CYS A 203 10.18 -6.48 11.56
N SER A 204 9.00 -6.05 11.11
CA SER A 204 7.74 -6.78 11.31
C SER A 204 7.65 -8.05 10.45
N PRO A 205 6.95 -9.10 10.89
CA PRO A 205 6.89 -10.37 10.16
C PRO A 205 6.18 -10.26 8.80
N GLN A 206 5.24 -9.34 8.62
CA GLN A 206 4.50 -9.10 7.38
C GLN A 206 5.27 -8.24 6.36
N PHE A 207 6.37 -7.62 6.74
CA PHE A 207 7.13 -6.73 5.87
C PHE A 207 7.61 -7.41 4.59
N GLU A 208 7.38 -6.76 3.46
CA GLU A 208 7.84 -7.17 2.14
C GLU A 208 8.69 -6.09 1.48
N VAL A 209 8.18 -4.87 1.41
CA VAL A 209 8.85 -3.77 0.71
C VAL A 209 8.78 -2.46 1.49
N LEU A 210 9.92 -1.80 1.61
CA LEU A 210 10.03 -0.38 1.95
C LEU A 210 10.90 0.30 0.88
N ARG A 211 10.30 1.21 0.14
CA ARG A 211 10.98 1.91 -0.94
C ARG A 211 10.78 3.41 -0.85
N GLY A 212 11.85 4.15 -1.13
CA GLY A 212 11.77 5.59 -1.35
C GLY A 212 11.60 5.92 -2.80
N PHE A 213 10.83 6.95 -3.09
CA PHE A 213 10.97 7.69 -4.32
C PHE A 213 11.20 9.16 -3.97
N GLY A 214 12.12 9.77 -4.63
CA GLY A 214 12.46 11.17 -4.46
C GLY A 214 13.19 11.66 -5.71
N GLN A 215 13.13 12.95 -5.97
CA GLN A 215 13.92 13.55 -7.04
C GLN A 215 15.40 13.28 -6.77
N LYS A 216 16.18 13.11 -7.84
CA LYS A 216 17.65 13.04 -7.81
C LYS A 216 18.21 14.42 -7.39
N GLY A 217 18.01 14.80 -6.13
CA GLY A 217 18.48 16.06 -5.57
C GLY A 217 19.11 15.83 -4.19
N PRO A 218 19.87 16.80 -3.67
CA PRO A 218 20.45 16.68 -2.34
C PRO A 218 19.31 16.52 -1.32
N VAL A 219 19.38 15.41 -0.57
CA VAL A 219 18.40 15.06 0.46
C VAL A 219 18.30 16.21 1.47
N CYS A 220 17.11 16.79 1.60
CA CYS A 220 16.86 17.84 2.59
C CYS A 220 17.18 17.31 4.00
N GLY A 221 17.82 18.13 4.84
CA GLY A 221 18.35 17.70 6.14
C GLY A 221 17.35 17.18 7.18
N LYS A 222 16.05 17.12 6.84
CA LYS A 222 14.97 16.61 7.70
C LYS A 222 14.55 15.18 7.36
N THR A 223 15.03 14.62 6.26
CA THR A 223 14.68 13.26 5.81
C THR A 223 15.10 12.20 6.82
N PRO A 224 14.25 11.21 7.14
CA PRO A 224 14.64 10.11 8.01
C PRO A 224 15.81 9.33 7.40
N LYS A 225 16.91 9.23 8.14
CA LYS A 225 18.13 8.57 7.69
C LYS A 225 18.45 7.36 8.55
N PHE A 226 18.84 6.27 7.91
CA PHE A 226 19.19 5.04 8.56
C PHE A 226 20.70 4.95 8.78
N ASP A 227 21.11 4.70 10.02
CA ASP A 227 22.50 4.43 10.33
C ASP A 227 22.83 2.94 10.19
N PHE A 228 24.11 2.63 10.20
CA PHE A 228 24.61 1.25 10.10
C PHE A 228 24.03 0.32 11.16
N LYS A 229 23.93 0.79 12.41
CA LYS A 229 23.42 -0.01 13.53
C LYS A 229 21.95 -0.40 13.32
N THR A 230 21.15 0.52 12.82
CA THR A 230 19.74 0.28 12.48
C THR A 230 19.62 -0.75 11.36
N LEU A 231 20.41 -0.60 10.28
CA LEU A 231 20.39 -1.55 9.17
C LEU A 231 20.78 -2.96 9.60
N ILE A 232 21.80 -3.10 10.45
CA ILE A 232 22.21 -4.41 11.01
C ILE A 232 21.10 -5.03 11.86
N ARG A 233 20.33 -4.24 12.63
CA ARG A 233 19.18 -4.76 13.40
C ARG A 233 18.09 -5.30 12.48
N ILE A 234 17.78 -4.57 11.41
CA ILE A 234 16.80 -4.99 10.40
C ILE A 234 17.25 -6.30 9.73
N ILE A 235 18.49 -6.35 9.25
CA ILE A 235 19.06 -7.56 8.64
C ILE A 235 19.00 -8.74 9.63
N ALA A 236 19.38 -8.54 10.88
CA ALA A 236 19.30 -9.58 11.91
C ALA A 236 17.86 -10.03 12.19
N SER A 237 16.88 -9.14 12.07
CA SER A 237 15.46 -9.49 12.13
C SER A 237 15.07 -10.39 10.96
N TRP A 238 15.47 -10.05 9.74
CA TRP A 238 15.16 -10.83 8.54
C TRP A 238 15.80 -12.22 8.55
N LYS A 239 17.02 -12.36 9.08
CA LYS A 239 17.69 -13.66 9.25
C LYS A 239 16.91 -14.62 10.15
N ARG A 240 16.21 -14.09 11.17
CA ARG A 240 15.43 -14.89 12.13
C ARG A 240 14.06 -15.32 11.60
N ARG A 241 13.60 -14.75 10.49
CA ARG A 241 12.30 -15.11 9.91
C ARG A 241 12.33 -16.53 9.34
N ARG A 242 11.36 -17.32 9.74
CA ARG A 242 11.11 -18.63 9.11
C ARG A 242 10.40 -18.42 7.78
N GLY A 243 10.85 -19.14 6.75
CA GLY A 243 10.27 -19.07 5.39
C GLY A 243 11.02 -18.14 4.44
N LYS A 244 10.85 -18.39 3.13
CA LYS A 244 11.56 -17.73 2.03
C LYS A 244 10.78 -16.54 1.45
N ARG A 245 10.14 -15.70 2.29
CA ARG A 245 9.52 -14.50 1.74
C ARG A 245 10.61 -13.49 1.35
N PRO A 246 10.65 -13.06 0.09
CA PRO A 246 11.57 -12.02 -0.33
C PRO A 246 11.24 -10.71 0.38
N CYS A 247 12.27 -9.96 0.74
CA CYS A 247 12.12 -8.63 1.32
C CYS A 247 13.02 -7.65 0.58
N PHE A 248 12.52 -6.44 0.38
CA PHE A 248 13.28 -5.37 -0.25
C PHE A 248 13.17 -4.08 0.57
N MET A 249 14.31 -3.42 0.80
CA MET A 249 14.35 -2.12 1.43
C MET A 249 15.31 -1.19 0.67
N GLU A 250 14.84 0.01 0.36
CA GLU A 250 15.64 1.11 -0.15
C GLU A 250 15.42 2.34 0.73
N VAL A 251 16.46 2.80 1.41
CA VAL A 251 16.34 3.88 2.41
C VAL A 251 17.50 4.86 2.34
N PRO A 252 17.27 6.15 2.65
CA PRO A 252 18.34 7.13 2.83
C PRO A 252 19.25 6.72 3.98
N THR A 253 20.57 6.91 3.83
CA THR A 253 21.54 6.51 4.84
C THR A 253 22.47 7.64 5.27
N ILE A 254 23.06 7.49 6.45
CA ILE A 254 24.06 8.43 6.98
C ILE A 254 25.45 7.95 6.58
N GLY A 255 26.07 8.70 5.68
CA GLY A 255 27.45 8.48 5.23
C GLY A 255 27.63 7.23 4.35
N ASN A 256 28.85 7.03 3.89
CA ASN A 256 29.21 5.86 3.10
C ASN A 256 29.32 4.63 4.02
N LEU A 257 28.45 3.65 3.81
CA LEU A 257 28.38 2.43 4.61
C LEU A 257 29.16 1.25 4.00
N ALA A 258 29.72 1.42 2.80
CA ALA A 258 30.40 0.33 2.08
C ALA A 258 31.57 -0.28 2.89
N GLU A 259 32.41 0.56 3.53
CA GLU A 259 33.50 0.07 4.37
C GLU A 259 33.01 -0.76 5.56
N LYS A 260 31.89 -0.34 6.16
CA LYS A 260 31.33 -1.05 7.32
C LYS A 260 30.73 -2.41 6.92
N PHE A 261 30.06 -2.47 5.77
CA PHE A 261 29.53 -3.73 5.26
C PHE A 261 30.63 -4.66 4.76
N SER A 262 31.71 -4.13 4.17
CA SER A 262 32.86 -4.95 3.74
C SER A 262 33.54 -5.70 4.88
N ALA A 263 33.43 -5.20 6.11
CA ALA A 263 33.96 -5.87 7.30
C ALA A 263 33.08 -7.03 7.81
N LEU A 264 31.79 -7.07 7.39
CA LEU A 264 30.81 -8.05 7.88
C LEU A 264 30.34 -9.05 6.83
N MET A 265 30.38 -8.68 5.56
CA MET A 265 29.81 -9.46 4.47
C MET A 265 30.84 -9.62 3.34
N ARG A 266 30.73 -10.71 2.58
CA ARG A 266 31.55 -10.92 1.41
C ARG A 266 31.21 -9.89 0.33
N ARG A 267 32.24 -9.33 -0.31
CA ARG A 267 32.03 -8.45 -1.46
C ARG A 267 31.46 -9.23 -2.64
N ASP A 268 30.43 -8.68 -3.27
CA ASP A 268 29.86 -9.23 -4.50
C ASP A 268 30.87 -9.04 -5.65
N PRO A 269 31.35 -10.11 -6.31
CA PRO A 269 32.34 -9.98 -7.37
C PRO A 269 31.82 -9.22 -8.60
N ASP A 270 30.52 -9.22 -8.83
CA ASP A 270 29.89 -8.71 -10.05
C ASP A 270 29.41 -7.25 -9.90
N CYS A 271 29.50 -6.68 -8.70
CA CYS A 271 28.95 -5.34 -8.45
C CYS A 271 29.78 -4.54 -7.44
N GLU A 272 30.27 -3.38 -7.85
CA GLU A 272 30.97 -2.46 -6.97
C GLU A 272 30.05 -1.96 -5.85
N ASN A 273 30.56 -1.89 -4.61
CA ASN A 273 29.79 -1.51 -3.42
C ASN A 273 28.58 -2.40 -3.09
N SER A 274 28.59 -3.63 -3.59
CA SER A 274 27.62 -4.67 -3.25
C SER A 274 28.26 -5.73 -2.36
N PHE A 275 27.49 -6.19 -1.36
CA PHE A 275 27.92 -7.16 -0.36
C PHE A 275 26.87 -8.26 -0.26
N LEU A 276 27.34 -9.50 -0.13
CA LEU A 276 26.51 -10.69 -0.16
C LEU A 276 26.77 -11.57 1.05
N GLU A 277 25.71 -12.06 1.66
CA GLU A 277 25.73 -13.13 2.64
C GLU A 277 24.76 -14.22 2.20
N GLU A 278 25.28 -15.40 1.97
CA GLU A 278 24.52 -16.56 1.51
C GLU A 278 24.59 -17.69 2.53
N THR A 279 23.46 -18.32 2.75
CA THR A 279 23.28 -19.54 3.51
C THR A 279 22.38 -20.48 2.76
N ASP A 280 22.20 -21.72 3.23
CA ASP A 280 21.26 -22.68 2.63
C ASP A 280 19.78 -22.21 2.72
N GLU A 281 19.48 -21.29 3.64
CA GLU A 281 18.11 -20.83 3.93
C GLU A 281 17.75 -19.49 3.30
N TYR A 282 18.73 -18.60 3.08
CA TYR A 282 18.50 -17.25 2.55
C TYR A 282 19.75 -16.67 1.89
N SER A 283 19.54 -15.69 1.03
CA SER A 283 20.58 -14.79 0.52
C SER A 283 20.21 -13.34 0.88
N ILE A 284 21.18 -12.58 1.41
CA ILE A 284 21.03 -11.15 1.68
C ILE A 284 22.04 -10.38 0.86
N GLN A 285 21.56 -9.51 0.00
CA GLN A 285 22.39 -8.59 -0.78
C GLN A 285 22.21 -7.16 -0.26
N VAL A 286 23.32 -6.46 -0.05
CA VAL A 286 23.36 -5.04 0.33
C VAL A 286 24.11 -4.27 -0.74
N LYS A 287 23.49 -3.22 -1.28
CA LYS A 287 24.12 -2.26 -2.21
C LYS A 287 24.19 -0.90 -1.55
N CYS A 288 25.39 -0.34 -1.45
CA CYS A 288 25.63 0.97 -0.86
C CYS A 288 25.86 2.00 -1.95
N PHE A 289 25.10 3.08 -1.87
CA PHE A 289 25.27 4.31 -2.67
C PHE A 289 25.68 5.45 -1.73
N ASP A 290 26.01 6.60 -2.27
CA ASP A 290 26.48 7.75 -1.47
C ASP A 290 25.42 8.28 -0.50
N ASP A 291 24.15 8.21 -0.89
CA ASP A 291 23.01 8.79 -0.17
C ASP A 291 21.97 7.78 0.31
N ARG A 292 22.04 6.53 -0.17
CA ARG A 292 21.09 5.48 0.16
C ARG A 292 21.70 4.09 0.20
N THR A 293 20.97 3.17 0.78
CA THR A 293 21.32 1.75 0.80
C THR A 293 20.11 0.91 0.38
N GLU A 294 20.33 -0.03 -0.51
CA GLU A 294 19.38 -1.07 -0.89
C GLU A 294 19.74 -2.38 -0.21
N ILE A 295 18.74 -3.05 0.37
CA ILE A 295 18.90 -4.36 1.00
C ILE A 295 17.84 -5.29 0.44
N LYS A 296 18.26 -6.47 -0.01
CA LYS A 296 17.37 -7.53 -0.51
C LYS A 296 17.60 -8.80 0.25
N ARG A 297 16.53 -9.47 0.62
CA ARG A 297 16.51 -10.87 1.04
C ARG A 297 15.79 -11.68 -0.04
N LEU A 298 16.47 -12.70 -0.54
CA LEU A 298 16.01 -13.63 -1.58
C LEU A 298 15.78 -15.01 -0.98
#